data_5d9d4b20b6998d58931b411a6273c71c
#
_entry.id   5d9d4b20b6998d58931b411a6273c71c
#
_cell.length_a   1.000
_cell.length_b   1.000
_cell.length_c   1.000
_cell.angle_alpha   90.00
_cell.angle_beta   90.00
_cell.angle_gamma   90.00
#
_symmetry.space_group_name_H-M   'P 1'
#
loop_
_entity.id
_entity.type
_entity.pdbx_description
1 polymer ?
#
loop_
_entity_poly.entity_id
_entity_poly.type
_entity_poly.pdbx_seq_one_letter_code
_entity_poly.pdbx_strand_id
1 'polypeptide(L)'
;MTLLPKTHVGAMCAALGIGFLTLSGSILAQDASPTLEPGADIFDPAVAEATPIPGVETFEVESAAHTTDPVEYPQDPPAGGPHDPSWQRCAVYDAPVRPENAVHAQEHGAVWITYEPDLPESDREILTQLAENQPYLLISPYPGLEDPVVASAWGARLRLDDVSDPRLTAFIDRYAGNGPERGATCDTGVETTIDEG
;
A
#
# COMPACT_ATOMS: atom_id res chain seq x y z
N MET A 1 43.93 -10.82 -41.35
CA MET A 1 45.32 -10.62 -41.83
C MET A 1 45.45 -9.13 -42.14
N THR A 2 46.46 -8.49 -41.52
CA THR A 2 46.93 -7.11 -41.65
C THR A 2 46.38 -6.17 -40.59
N LEU A 3 46.94 -6.03 -39.51
CA LEU A 3 48.01 -5.34 -38.78
C LEU A 3 48.03 -3.80 -38.97
N LEU A 4 47.90 -3.13 -37.81
CA LEU A 4 48.31 -1.84 -37.26
C LEU A 4 49.30 -0.98 -38.09
N PRO A 5 49.47 0.35 -37.75
CA PRO A 5 50.27 0.71 -36.57
C PRO A 5 49.85 1.95 -35.75
N LYS A 6 50.46 1.96 -34.52
CA LYS A 6 50.59 3.08 -33.57
C LYS A 6 51.51 4.18 -34.10
N THR A 7 51.24 5.44 -33.68
CA THR A 7 52.32 6.46 -33.56
C THR A 7 52.12 7.29 -32.31
N HIS A 8 53.14 7.34 -31.46
CA HIS A 8 53.42 8.25 -30.36
C HIS A 8 54.15 9.47 -30.89
N VAL A 9 53.97 10.64 -30.33
CA VAL A 9 54.91 11.76 -30.08
C VAL A 9 54.13 12.72 -29.15
N GLY A 10 54.52 13.18 -28.02
CA GLY A 10 55.81 13.39 -27.37
C GLY A 10 55.97 14.86 -27.05
N ALA A 11 55.95 15.23 -25.77
CA ALA A 11 56.66 16.30 -25.02
C ALA A 11 56.37 17.77 -25.42
N MET A 12 56.28 18.73 -24.54
CA MET A 12 57.18 19.21 -23.49
C MET A 12 56.67 20.53 -22.87
N CYS A 13 56.71 20.62 -21.55
CA CYS A 13 57.03 21.67 -20.64
C CYS A 13 56.85 23.18 -20.97
N ALA A 14 56.15 23.89 -20.07
CA ALA A 14 56.66 25.14 -19.51
C ALA A 14 55.98 25.42 -18.15
N ALA A 15 56.80 25.52 -17.11
CA ALA A 15 56.41 25.93 -15.75
C ALA A 15 56.42 27.46 -15.65
N LEU A 16 55.39 28.02 -15.04
CA LEU A 16 55.43 29.38 -14.45
C LEU A 16 54.69 29.35 -13.14
N GLY A 17 55.44 29.46 -12.06
CA GLY A 17 54.96 29.55 -10.69
C GLY A 17 54.43 30.97 -10.40
N ILE A 18 53.26 31.01 -9.79
CA ILE A 18 52.80 32.17 -9.03
C ILE A 18 52.24 31.61 -7.72
N GLY A 19 52.88 32.02 -6.60
CA GLY A 19 52.50 31.65 -5.28
C GLY A 19 51.12 32.19 -4.91
N PHE A 20 50.34 31.35 -4.28
CA PHE A 20 49.13 31.76 -3.58
C PHE A 20 49.18 31.37 -2.12
N LEU A 21 48.94 32.37 -1.33
CA LEU A 21 48.85 32.42 0.11
C LEU A 21 47.80 31.38 0.62
N THR A 22 48.24 30.47 1.44
CA THR A 22 47.36 29.51 2.13
C THR A 22 46.66 30.21 3.28
N LEU A 23 45.40 30.50 3.16
CA LEU A 23 44.52 30.77 4.30
C LEU A 23 43.97 29.44 4.81
N SER A 24 44.57 28.90 5.85
CA SER A 24 44.04 27.74 6.57
C SER A 24 42.82 28.16 7.40
N GLY A 25 41.62 27.99 6.81
CA GLY A 25 40.36 28.02 7.55
C GLY A 25 40.02 26.63 8.04
N SER A 26 40.31 26.33 9.31
CA SER A 26 39.81 25.12 9.97
C SER A 26 38.28 25.25 10.13
N ILE A 27 37.55 24.54 9.31
CA ILE A 27 36.10 24.30 9.54
C ILE A 27 36.04 23.14 10.54
N LEU A 28 35.76 23.45 11.80
CA LEU A 28 35.34 22.48 12.79
C LEU A 28 33.95 22.00 12.35
N ALA A 29 33.88 20.80 11.76
CA ALA A 29 32.63 20.07 11.62
C ALA A 29 32.13 19.74 13.04
N GLN A 30 31.14 20.45 13.51
CA GLN A 30 30.38 20.06 14.68
C GLN A 30 29.47 18.90 14.24
N ASP A 31 29.85 17.71 14.62
CA ASP A 31 29.02 16.52 14.62
C ASP A 31 27.93 16.72 15.68
N ALA A 32 26.81 17.33 15.28
CA ALA A 32 25.62 17.40 16.10
C ALA A 32 24.82 16.13 15.87
N SER A 33 25.13 15.07 16.60
CA SER A 33 24.17 13.97 16.76
C SER A 33 22.89 14.55 17.35
N PRO A 34 21.72 14.35 16.71
CA PRO A 34 20.47 14.78 17.30
C PRO A 34 20.21 13.97 18.57
N THR A 35 20.28 14.63 19.71
CA THR A 35 19.84 14.09 20.99
C THR A 35 18.30 13.97 20.89
N LEU A 36 17.78 12.75 20.86
CA LEU A 36 16.35 12.50 20.95
C LEU A 36 15.89 12.89 22.36
N GLU A 37 15.18 13.99 22.47
CA GLU A 37 14.49 14.38 23.69
C GLU A 37 13.41 13.34 24.00
N PRO A 38 13.31 12.78 25.23
CA PRO A 38 12.24 11.87 25.60
C PRO A 38 10.94 12.64 25.77
N GLY A 39 10.04 12.54 24.77
CA GLY A 39 8.75 13.20 24.79
C GLY A 39 8.35 13.87 23.46
N ALA A 40 9.13 13.73 22.40
CA ALA A 40 8.67 14.13 21.08
C ALA A 40 7.51 13.20 20.68
N ASP A 41 6.32 13.77 20.65
CA ASP A 41 5.14 13.13 20.05
C ASP A 41 5.54 12.60 18.66
N ILE A 42 5.49 11.27 18.49
CA ILE A 42 5.75 10.59 17.22
C ILE A 42 4.58 10.81 16.23
N PHE A 43 4.02 12.01 16.27
CA PHE A 43 3.10 12.48 15.25
C PHE A 43 3.96 13.13 14.16
N ASP A 44 4.36 12.33 13.17
CA ASP A 44 5.03 12.87 12.00
C ASP A 44 4.02 13.73 11.22
N PRO A 45 4.15 15.07 11.23
CA PRO A 45 3.23 15.94 10.50
C PRO A 45 3.32 15.76 8.98
N ALA A 46 4.33 15.06 8.46
CA ALA A 46 4.44 14.72 7.05
C ALA A 46 3.42 13.66 6.60
N VAL A 47 2.84 12.89 7.55
CA VAL A 47 1.73 11.96 7.25
C VAL A 47 0.39 12.70 7.21
N ALA A 48 0.31 13.90 7.78
CA ALA A 48 -0.94 14.69 7.88
C ALA A 48 -1.32 15.43 6.58
N GLU A 49 -0.46 15.47 5.56
CA GLU A 49 -0.69 16.22 4.30
C GLU A 49 -0.74 15.35 3.05
N ALA A 50 -1.07 14.07 3.17
CA ALA A 50 -1.36 13.29 1.97
C ALA A 50 -2.59 13.88 1.27
N THR A 51 -2.43 14.34 0.04
CA THR A 51 -3.53 14.90 -0.78
C THR A 51 -4.75 13.98 -0.71
N PRO A 52 -5.95 14.48 -0.38
CA PRO A 52 -7.15 13.64 -0.34
C PRO A 52 -7.37 12.95 -1.68
N ILE A 53 -7.70 11.66 -1.63
CA ILE A 53 -8.12 10.91 -2.83
C ILE A 53 -9.60 11.24 -3.04
N PRO A 54 -9.98 11.85 -4.18
CA PRO A 54 -11.37 12.22 -4.42
C PRO A 54 -12.29 11.01 -4.37
N GLY A 55 -13.43 11.12 -3.68
CA GLY A 55 -14.42 10.07 -3.57
C GLY A 55 -14.15 9.03 -2.48
N VAL A 56 -13.04 9.12 -1.74
CA VAL A 56 -12.84 8.27 -0.57
C VAL A 56 -13.77 8.71 0.55
N GLU A 57 -14.57 7.76 1.02
CA GLU A 57 -15.38 7.87 2.24
C GLU A 57 -14.57 7.37 3.43
N THR A 58 -14.63 8.06 4.56
CA THR A 58 -13.96 7.63 5.79
C THR A 58 -14.99 7.40 6.89
N PHE A 59 -14.75 6.37 7.71
CA PHE A 59 -15.66 5.92 8.76
C PHE A 59 -14.92 5.81 10.08
N GLU A 60 -15.59 6.18 11.16
CA GLU A 60 -15.13 5.85 12.50
C GLU A 60 -15.50 4.39 12.80
N VAL A 61 -14.50 3.59 13.17
CA VAL A 61 -14.70 2.18 13.55
C VAL A 61 -14.75 2.09 15.07
N GLU A 62 -15.95 1.89 15.60
CA GLU A 62 -16.19 1.91 17.05
C GLU A 62 -15.67 0.68 17.79
N SER A 63 -15.49 -0.45 17.09
CA SER A 63 -15.12 -1.72 17.72
C SER A 63 -14.30 -2.58 16.76
N ALA A 64 -13.28 -3.24 17.28
CA ALA A 64 -12.49 -4.31 16.65
C ALA A 64 -12.65 -5.64 17.43
N ALA A 65 -13.83 -5.89 17.99
CA ALA A 65 -14.06 -7.09 18.79
C ALA A 65 -14.15 -8.33 17.92
N HIS A 66 -13.47 -9.40 18.35
CA HIS A 66 -13.60 -10.71 17.71
C HIS A 66 -14.94 -11.36 18.06
N THR A 67 -15.63 -11.91 17.06
CA THR A 67 -16.87 -12.67 17.20
C THR A 67 -16.96 -13.76 16.13
N THR A 68 -17.56 -14.88 16.47
CA THR A 68 -17.92 -15.94 15.51
C THR A 68 -19.35 -15.83 15.01
N ASP A 69 -20.13 -14.92 15.59
CA ASP A 69 -21.49 -14.64 15.17
C ASP A 69 -21.50 -13.79 13.90
N PRO A 70 -22.53 -13.90 13.04
CA PRO A 70 -22.71 -13.00 11.90
C PRO A 70 -22.79 -11.53 12.34
N VAL A 71 -22.16 -10.65 11.57
CA VAL A 71 -22.12 -9.21 11.84
C VAL A 71 -22.92 -8.46 10.78
N GLU A 72 -23.83 -7.58 11.23
CA GLU A 72 -24.47 -6.60 10.35
C GLU A 72 -23.61 -5.34 10.31
N TYR A 73 -23.01 -5.07 9.17
CA TYR A 73 -22.16 -3.90 8.98
C TYR A 73 -22.95 -2.70 8.47
N PRO A 74 -22.64 -1.48 8.94
CA PRO A 74 -23.27 -0.27 8.43
C PRO A 74 -22.80 0.14 7.03
N GLN A 75 -21.66 -0.40 6.55
CA GLN A 75 -21.13 -0.23 5.19
C GLN A 75 -21.24 -1.55 4.44
N ASP A 76 -21.56 -1.47 3.15
CA ASP A 76 -21.61 -2.60 2.23
C ASP A 76 -20.83 -2.27 0.95
N PRO A 77 -19.69 -2.92 0.66
CA PRO A 77 -18.93 -3.82 1.52
C PRO A 77 -18.40 -3.16 2.82
N PRO A 78 -18.13 -3.95 3.87
CA PRO A 78 -17.69 -3.41 5.16
C PRO A 78 -16.28 -2.79 5.08
N ALA A 79 -16.06 -1.80 5.94
CA ALA A 79 -14.81 -1.08 6.08
C ALA A 79 -14.34 -1.03 7.56
N GLY A 80 -14.23 -2.18 8.19
CA GLY A 80 -13.92 -2.32 9.61
C GLY A 80 -15.13 -2.66 10.47
N GLY A 81 -14.89 -2.99 11.73
CA GLY A 81 -15.93 -3.38 12.70
C GLY A 81 -15.61 -4.68 13.43
N PRO A 82 -16.57 -5.23 14.20
CA PRO A 82 -16.43 -6.58 14.79
C PRO A 82 -16.22 -7.61 13.68
N HIS A 83 -15.38 -8.64 13.94
CA HIS A 83 -14.98 -9.58 12.91
C HIS A 83 -14.62 -10.96 13.48
N ASP A 84 -14.46 -11.96 12.60
CA ASP A 84 -14.05 -13.31 12.97
C ASP A 84 -12.60 -13.33 13.50
N PRO A 85 -12.26 -14.14 14.52
CA PRO A 85 -10.88 -14.27 14.99
C PRO A 85 -9.91 -14.83 13.95
N SER A 86 -10.41 -15.37 12.83
CA SER A 86 -9.58 -15.82 11.71
C SER A 86 -9.70 -14.84 10.56
N TRP A 87 -8.58 -14.34 10.07
CA TRP A 87 -8.57 -13.44 8.90
C TRP A 87 -8.58 -14.19 7.59
N GLN A 88 -9.14 -13.59 6.55
CA GLN A 88 -9.02 -14.08 5.18
C GLN A 88 -7.60 -13.83 4.68
N ARG A 89 -6.95 -14.85 4.09
CA ARG A 89 -5.67 -14.67 3.45
C ARG A 89 -5.78 -13.67 2.29
N CYS A 90 -4.84 -12.73 2.18
CA CYS A 90 -4.73 -11.85 1.03
C CYS A 90 -4.34 -12.64 -0.22
N ALA A 91 -5.26 -12.71 -1.16
CA ALA A 91 -5.15 -13.42 -2.43
C ALA A 91 -6.27 -12.96 -3.38
N VAL A 92 -6.25 -13.46 -4.61
CA VAL A 92 -7.34 -13.32 -5.56
C VAL A 92 -8.24 -14.56 -5.46
N TYR A 93 -9.54 -14.34 -5.27
CA TYR A 93 -10.56 -15.37 -5.17
C TYR A 93 -11.52 -15.27 -6.35
N ASP A 94 -11.98 -16.39 -6.83
CA ASP A 94 -13.00 -16.54 -7.88
C ASP A 94 -14.43 -16.74 -7.33
N ALA A 95 -14.55 -16.82 -6.00
CA ALA A 95 -15.80 -16.93 -5.27
C ALA A 95 -15.85 -15.95 -4.09
N PRO A 96 -17.04 -15.56 -3.60
CA PRO A 96 -17.17 -14.65 -2.47
C PRO A 96 -16.48 -15.16 -1.21
N VAL A 97 -15.94 -14.25 -0.43
CA VAL A 97 -15.37 -14.55 0.90
C VAL A 97 -16.28 -14.05 1.99
N ARG A 98 -16.17 -14.66 3.18
CA ARG A 98 -16.96 -14.24 4.32
C ARG A 98 -16.54 -12.82 4.78
N PRO A 99 -17.48 -11.87 4.88
CA PRO A 99 -17.16 -10.48 5.24
C PRO A 99 -16.40 -10.35 6.56
N GLU A 100 -16.76 -11.13 7.57
CA GLU A 100 -16.10 -11.06 8.88
C GLU A 100 -14.62 -11.49 8.82
N ASN A 101 -14.26 -12.44 7.96
CA ASN A 101 -12.86 -12.80 7.75
C ASN A 101 -12.11 -11.72 6.94
N ALA A 102 -12.77 -11.10 5.97
CA ALA A 102 -12.20 -10.00 5.19
C ALA A 102 -11.96 -8.74 6.04
N VAL A 103 -12.88 -8.43 6.98
CA VAL A 103 -12.71 -7.31 7.91
C VAL A 103 -11.52 -7.54 8.85
N HIS A 104 -11.26 -8.76 9.31
CA HIS A 104 -10.05 -9.06 10.07
C HIS A 104 -8.79 -8.85 9.21
N ALA A 105 -8.83 -9.26 7.93
CA ALA A 105 -7.73 -8.95 7.03
C ALA A 105 -7.49 -7.43 6.87
N GLN A 106 -8.56 -6.60 6.86
CA GLN A 106 -8.43 -5.13 6.86
C GLN A 106 -7.77 -4.62 8.17
N GLU A 107 -8.03 -5.23 9.32
CA GLU A 107 -7.32 -4.90 10.56
C GLU A 107 -5.81 -5.12 10.44
N HIS A 108 -5.39 -6.19 9.74
CA HIS A 108 -4.00 -6.45 9.39
C HIS A 108 -3.44 -5.50 8.30
N GLY A 109 -4.29 -4.68 7.68
CA GLY A 109 -3.90 -3.73 6.64
C GLY A 109 -4.25 -4.18 5.22
N ALA A 110 -5.12 -5.17 5.04
CA ALA A 110 -5.59 -5.50 3.71
C ALA A 110 -6.42 -4.36 3.10
N VAL A 111 -6.23 -4.13 1.81
CA VAL A 111 -7.22 -3.50 0.95
C VAL A 111 -8.04 -4.61 0.32
N TRP A 112 -9.32 -4.67 0.66
CA TRP A 112 -10.25 -5.59 0.05
C TRP A 112 -10.90 -4.96 -1.16
N ILE A 113 -10.57 -5.45 -2.35
CA ILE A 113 -11.18 -5.04 -3.61
C ILE A 113 -12.29 -6.03 -3.92
N THR A 114 -13.52 -5.56 -3.86
CA THR A 114 -14.72 -6.31 -4.25
C THR A 114 -15.17 -5.89 -5.63
N TYR A 115 -15.70 -6.83 -6.40
CA TYR A 115 -16.20 -6.57 -7.74
C TYR A 115 -17.51 -7.31 -8.00
N GLU A 116 -18.36 -6.77 -8.91
CA GLU A 116 -19.57 -7.46 -9.35
C GLU A 116 -19.23 -8.79 -10.04
N PRO A 117 -19.97 -9.88 -9.76
CA PRO A 117 -19.67 -11.21 -10.33
C PRO A 117 -19.62 -11.25 -11.87
N ASP A 118 -20.32 -10.35 -12.56
CA ASP A 118 -20.34 -10.22 -14.01
C ASP A 118 -19.31 -9.22 -14.57
N LEU A 119 -18.38 -8.73 -13.72
CA LEU A 119 -17.28 -7.88 -14.18
C LEU A 119 -16.52 -8.58 -15.33
N PRO A 120 -16.24 -7.88 -16.46
CA PRO A 120 -15.54 -8.46 -17.60
C PRO A 120 -14.22 -9.14 -17.22
N GLU A 121 -13.90 -10.25 -17.90
CA GLU A 121 -12.66 -11.00 -17.60
C GLU A 121 -11.40 -10.15 -17.77
N SER A 122 -11.38 -9.25 -18.77
CA SER A 122 -10.27 -8.31 -18.96
C SER A 122 -10.03 -7.41 -17.75
N ASP A 123 -11.09 -7.01 -17.06
CA ASP A 123 -11.03 -6.15 -15.89
C ASP A 123 -10.60 -6.94 -14.65
N ARG A 124 -11.06 -8.19 -14.53
CA ARG A 124 -10.56 -9.12 -13.48
C ARG A 124 -9.09 -9.44 -13.65
N GLU A 125 -8.59 -9.54 -14.90
CA GLU A 125 -7.16 -9.69 -15.18
C GLU A 125 -6.35 -8.47 -14.69
N ILE A 126 -6.86 -7.24 -14.86
CA ILE A 126 -6.25 -6.02 -14.33
C ILE A 126 -6.16 -6.08 -12.80
N LEU A 127 -7.24 -6.46 -12.12
CA LEU A 127 -7.23 -6.62 -10.66
C LEU A 127 -6.23 -7.68 -10.20
N THR A 128 -6.15 -8.80 -10.92
CA THR A 128 -5.18 -9.88 -10.63
C THR A 128 -3.74 -9.38 -10.74
N GLN A 129 -3.42 -8.58 -11.77
CA GLN A 129 -2.09 -8.01 -11.97
C GLN A 129 -1.71 -7.02 -10.85
N LEU A 130 -2.68 -6.28 -10.28
CA LEU A 130 -2.45 -5.43 -9.12
C LEU A 130 -2.01 -6.24 -7.89
N ALA A 131 -2.54 -7.46 -7.72
CA ALA A 131 -2.19 -8.32 -6.59
C ALA A 131 -0.80 -8.96 -6.69
N GLU A 132 -0.23 -9.13 -7.88
CA GLU A 132 1.04 -9.85 -8.09
C GLU A 132 2.21 -9.26 -7.27
N ASN A 133 2.21 -7.94 -7.02
CA ASN A 133 3.28 -7.24 -6.33
C ASN A 133 2.83 -6.53 -5.04
N GLN A 134 1.60 -6.81 -4.59
CA GLN A 134 1.03 -6.17 -3.42
C GLN A 134 0.49 -7.23 -2.43
N PRO A 135 1.25 -7.56 -1.37
CA PRO A 135 0.90 -8.65 -0.44
C PRO A 135 -0.33 -8.37 0.43
N TYR A 136 -0.81 -7.14 0.47
CA TYR A 136 -1.97 -6.74 1.26
C TYR A 136 -3.22 -6.51 0.39
N LEU A 137 -3.33 -7.19 -0.77
CA LEU A 137 -4.57 -7.18 -1.55
C LEU A 137 -5.37 -8.46 -1.33
N LEU A 138 -6.61 -8.28 -0.95
CA LEU A 138 -7.67 -9.27 -0.95
C LEU A 138 -8.64 -8.92 -2.06
N ILE A 139 -8.87 -9.81 -3.02
CA ILE A 139 -9.73 -9.53 -4.18
C ILE A 139 -10.75 -10.66 -4.29
N SER A 140 -12.04 -10.32 -4.36
CA SER A 140 -13.10 -11.31 -4.50
C SER A 140 -14.34 -10.75 -5.18
N PRO A 141 -15.15 -11.57 -5.85
CA PRO A 141 -16.49 -11.15 -6.20
C PRO A 141 -17.32 -10.83 -4.96
N TYR A 142 -18.30 -9.95 -5.12
CA TYR A 142 -19.22 -9.56 -4.06
C TYR A 142 -20.65 -9.40 -4.66
N PRO A 143 -21.50 -10.43 -4.53
CA PRO A 143 -22.85 -10.39 -5.08
C PRO A 143 -23.69 -9.25 -4.51
N GLY A 144 -24.41 -8.55 -5.37
CA GLY A 144 -25.27 -7.44 -4.97
C GLY A 144 -24.55 -6.10 -4.80
N LEU A 145 -23.29 -6.02 -5.23
CA LEU A 145 -22.56 -4.75 -5.26
C LEU A 145 -23.27 -3.73 -6.16
N GLU A 146 -23.40 -2.49 -5.71
CA GLU A 146 -24.06 -1.42 -6.48
C GLU A 146 -23.14 -0.79 -7.54
N ASP A 147 -21.83 -0.81 -7.28
CA ASP A 147 -20.79 -0.25 -8.16
C ASP A 147 -19.95 -1.40 -8.74
N PRO A 148 -19.42 -1.28 -9.96
CA PRO A 148 -18.62 -2.33 -10.59
C PRO A 148 -17.46 -2.81 -9.75
N VAL A 149 -16.82 -1.89 -9.01
CA VAL A 149 -15.66 -2.16 -8.12
C VAL A 149 -15.71 -1.27 -6.89
N VAL A 150 -15.45 -1.86 -5.73
CA VAL A 150 -15.28 -1.12 -4.48
C VAL A 150 -13.98 -1.55 -3.80
N ALA A 151 -13.14 -0.59 -3.43
CA ALA A 151 -11.98 -0.82 -2.59
C ALA A 151 -12.28 -0.41 -1.15
N SER A 152 -12.14 -1.32 -0.21
CA SER A 152 -12.36 -1.11 1.23
C SER A 152 -11.10 -1.39 2.02
N ALA A 153 -10.82 -0.56 3.02
CA ALA A 153 -9.78 -0.75 4.01
C ALA A 153 -10.34 -0.37 5.38
N TRP A 154 -9.60 -0.60 6.44
CA TRP A 154 -10.06 -0.23 7.78
C TRP A 154 -10.38 1.26 7.90
N GLY A 155 -11.65 1.59 8.09
CA GLY A 155 -12.15 2.97 8.21
C GLY A 155 -12.22 3.74 6.89
N ALA A 156 -12.03 3.12 5.72
CA ALA A 156 -12.06 3.83 4.44
C ALA A 156 -12.64 2.97 3.31
N ARG A 157 -13.32 3.64 2.37
CA ARG A 157 -13.89 3.00 1.17
C ARG A 157 -13.83 3.93 -0.02
N LEU A 158 -13.64 3.35 -1.21
CA LEU A 158 -13.68 4.04 -2.50
C LEU A 158 -14.53 3.23 -3.49
N ARG A 159 -15.54 3.86 -4.08
CA ARG A 159 -16.41 3.29 -5.12
C ARG A 159 -15.92 3.72 -6.49
N LEU A 160 -15.92 2.81 -7.46
CA LEU A 160 -15.34 3.00 -8.78
C LEU A 160 -16.20 2.39 -9.87
N ASP A 161 -16.37 3.13 -10.96
CA ASP A 161 -17.03 2.65 -12.17
C ASP A 161 -16.09 1.86 -13.09
N ASP A 162 -14.77 1.93 -12.86
CA ASP A 162 -13.74 1.37 -13.74
C ASP A 162 -12.51 0.92 -12.94
N VAL A 163 -12.01 -0.28 -13.21
CA VAL A 163 -10.79 -0.85 -12.59
C VAL A 163 -9.52 -0.09 -12.97
N SER A 164 -9.52 0.63 -14.08
CA SER A 164 -8.40 1.44 -14.56
C SER A 164 -8.38 2.85 -13.99
N ASP A 165 -9.32 3.21 -13.11
CA ASP A 165 -9.34 4.50 -12.45
C ASP A 165 -8.08 4.67 -11.59
N PRO A 166 -7.28 5.73 -11.81
CA PRO A 166 -6.03 5.95 -11.07
C PRO A 166 -6.23 6.12 -9.56
N ARG A 167 -7.44 6.42 -9.11
CA ARG A 167 -7.78 6.49 -7.68
C ARG A 167 -7.66 5.13 -7.00
N LEU A 168 -7.86 4.02 -7.73
CA LEU A 168 -7.69 2.66 -7.18
C LEU A 168 -6.24 2.45 -6.76
N THR A 169 -5.27 2.73 -7.63
CA THR A 169 -3.85 2.64 -7.30
C THR A 169 -3.49 3.56 -6.13
N ALA A 170 -3.97 4.81 -6.15
CA ALA A 170 -3.71 5.75 -5.06
C ALA A 170 -4.32 5.29 -3.71
N PHE A 171 -5.47 4.62 -3.73
CA PHE A 171 -6.09 4.01 -2.55
C PHE A 171 -5.25 2.84 -2.03
N ILE A 172 -4.82 1.94 -2.91
CA ILE A 172 -3.94 0.81 -2.56
C ILE A 172 -2.64 1.34 -1.92
N ASP A 173 -1.96 2.30 -2.56
CA ASP A 173 -0.70 2.86 -2.07
C ASP A 173 -0.83 3.50 -0.69
N ARG A 174 -2.01 4.04 -0.37
CA ARG A 174 -2.29 4.68 0.92
C ARG A 174 -2.62 3.71 2.03
N TYR A 175 -3.44 2.70 1.75
CA TYR A 175 -4.06 1.88 2.78
C TYR A 175 -3.44 0.48 2.91
N ALA A 176 -2.83 -0.08 1.86
CA ALA A 176 -2.24 -1.41 1.93
C ALA A 176 -1.07 -1.47 2.93
N GLY A 177 -1.16 -2.40 3.88
CA GLY A 177 -0.23 -2.54 4.99
C GLY A 177 -0.38 -1.50 6.10
N ASN A 178 -1.42 -0.66 6.06
CA ASN A 178 -1.67 0.41 7.01
C ASN A 178 -2.90 0.16 7.91
N GLY A 179 -3.12 -1.08 8.32
CA GLY A 179 -4.15 -1.42 9.30
C GLY A 179 -3.82 -0.99 10.73
N PRO A 180 -4.81 -1.04 11.64
CA PRO A 180 -4.60 -0.74 13.06
C PRO A 180 -3.67 -1.74 13.74
N GLU A 181 -3.66 -3.02 13.33
CA GLU A 181 -2.73 -4.04 13.82
C GLU A 181 -1.42 -3.99 13.04
N ARG A 182 -0.55 -3.07 13.46
CA ARG A 182 0.69 -2.80 12.75
C ARG A 182 1.65 -3.98 12.74
N GLY A 183 2.12 -4.35 11.55
CA GLY A 183 3.08 -5.43 11.35
C GLY A 183 2.46 -6.82 11.30
N ALA A 184 1.13 -6.93 11.40
CA ALA A 184 0.43 -8.15 11.08
C ALA A 184 0.59 -8.47 9.58
N THR A 185 0.65 -9.77 9.26
CA THR A 185 0.75 -10.23 7.87
C THR A 185 -0.61 -10.61 7.32
N CYS A 186 -0.75 -10.58 6.00
CA CYS A 186 -1.97 -10.99 5.32
C CYS A 186 -1.75 -12.20 4.39
N ASP A 187 -0.52 -12.73 4.35
CA ASP A 187 -0.10 -13.84 3.48
C ASP A 187 -0.44 -15.23 4.05
N THR A 188 -1.01 -15.27 5.23
CA THR A 188 -1.55 -16.43 5.90
C THR A 188 -3.04 -16.23 6.20
N GLY A 189 -3.68 -17.15 6.89
CA GLY A 189 -5.10 -17.05 7.24
C GLY A 189 -5.94 -18.13 6.57
N VAL A 190 -7.27 -17.98 6.63
CA VAL A 190 -8.19 -18.91 5.97
C VAL A 190 -8.32 -18.59 4.47
N GLU A 191 -8.54 -19.61 3.66
CA GLU A 191 -8.75 -19.49 2.20
C GLU A 191 -10.18 -19.94 1.81
N THR A 192 -11.07 -20.02 2.79
CA THR A 192 -12.43 -20.48 2.56
C THR A 192 -13.25 -19.43 1.84
N THR A 193 -14.00 -19.88 0.85
CA THR A 193 -15.02 -19.09 0.14
C THR A 193 -16.41 -19.52 0.58
N ILE A 194 -17.40 -18.72 0.28
CA ILE A 194 -18.81 -19.08 0.45
C ILE A 194 -19.38 -19.53 -0.90
N ASP A 195 -19.98 -20.71 -0.92
CA ASP A 195 -20.70 -21.16 -2.11
C ASP A 195 -22.00 -20.38 -2.20
N GLU A 196 -22.26 -19.80 -3.35
CA GLU A 196 -23.58 -19.27 -3.68
C GLU A 196 -24.50 -20.47 -3.92
N GLY A 197 -25.40 -20.75 -2.95
CA GLY A 197 -26.35 -21.85 -2.97
C GLY A 197 -27.54 -21.62 -3.90
#